data_5075b1f1b43e26949c7584cae06ae94f
#
_entry.id   5075b1f1b43e26949c7584cae06ae94f
#
_cell.length_a   1.000
_cell.length_b   1.000
_cell.length_c   1.000
_cell.angle_alpha   90.00
_cell.angle_beta   90.00
_cell.angle_gamma   90.00
#
_symmetry.space_group_name_H-M   'P 1'
#
loop_
_entity.id
_entity.type
_entity.pdbx_description
1 polymer ?
#
loop_
_entity_poly.entity_id
_entity_poly.type
_entity_poly.pdbx_seq_one_letter_code
_entity_poly.pdbx_strand_id
1 'polypeptide(L)'
;GDRPALVFPFPHIGGLTWLFTALQTGATLLCDAAFDPITTTEFLSRENCTHPGAGTPFHMAYLAAQRKQPEQILFPDVKNFPGGGAPKPPLLHGEVKSELGGSGIVSGWGLTEAPILTMGASTDPDEKLSTTEGKAMPGVELIAIQSDGQLARAGEEGELRAKAPQLMLGYLDSELDADAFDENGYFRTGDLGVIDKDGYVVISGRLKDVIIRHGENISAKEVEDLLFQHPAVQDVAVIGLSDEVTGERACAVLSTNEGTAPLTIEEMKTYLDEAGLRRNAIPEQLEIIDSIPRNPSGKITKTVLKDQFKNSDFKR
;
A
#
# COMPACT_ATOMS: atom_id res chain seq x y z
N GLY A 1 -10.67 11.75 25.36
CA GLY A 1 -10.31 10.39 24.92
C GLY A 1 -10.03 10.37 23.43
N ASP A 2 -9.48 9.27 22.92
CA ASP A 2 -9.20 9.15 21.50
C ASP A 2 -10.48 9.04 20.67
N ARG A 3 -10.43 9.61 19.47
CA ARG A 3 -11.53 9.68 18.50
C ARG A 3 -11.03 9.20 17.13
N PRO A 4 -10.79 7.88 16.97
CA PRO A 4 -10.34 7.33 15.69
C PRO A 4 -11.47 7.29 14.66
N ALA A 5 -11.10 7.43 13.39
CA ALA A 5 -12.01 7.30 12.25
C ALA A 5 -12.15 5.85 11.78
N LEU A 6 -13.37 5.41 11.56
CA LEU A 6 -13.69 4.19 10.81
C LEU A 6 -14.20 4.61 9.43
N VAL A 7 -13.30 4.64 8.47
CA VAL A 7 -13.57 5.00 7.07
C VAL A 7 -13.51 3.81 6.11
N PHE A 8 -13.06 2.65 6.59
CA PHE A 8 -13.19 1.39 5.85
C PHE A 8 -14.63 0.87 5.85
N PRO A 9 -15.03 0.12 4.81
CA PRO A 9 -16.26 -0.68 4.90
C PRO A 9 -16.24 -1.55 6.15
N PHE A 10 -17.33 -1.53 6.92
CA PHE A 10 -17.39 -2.22 8.21
C PHE A 10 -17.03 -3.72 8.15
N PRO A 11 -17.42 -4.49 7.09
CA PRO A 11 -17.04 -5.90 6.96
C PRO A 11 -15.56 -6.12 6.59
N HIS A 12 -14.81 -5.08 6.22
CA HIS A 12 -13.38 -5.18 5.99
C HIS A 12 -12.66 -5.45 7.31
N ILE A 13 -11.57 -6.25 7.27
CA ILE A 13 -10.82 -6.57 8.47
C ILE A 13 -10.33 -5.32 9.24
N GLY A 14 -9.98 -4.25 8.52
CA GLY A 14 -9.66 -2.95 9.12
C GLY A 14 -10.83 -2.34 9.90
N GLY A 15 -12.06 -2.48 9.42
CA GLY A 15 -13.26 -2.01 10.13
C GLY A 15 -13.48 -2.76 11.44
N LEU A 16 -13.39 -4.09 11.41
CA LEU A 16 -13.50 -4.93 12.60
C LEU A 16 -12.38 -4.64 13.61
N THR A 17 -11.15 -4.44 13.13
CA THR A 17 -10.01 -4.11 13.99
C THR A 17 -10.24 -2.80 14.75
N TRP A 18 -10.72 -1.75 14.06
CA TRP A 18 -11.04 -0.48 14.71
C TRP A 18 -12.18 -0.60 15.72
N LEU A 19 -13.21 -1.39 15.41
CA LEU A 19 -14.29 -1.65 16.38
C LEU A 19 -13.75 -2.30 17.66
N PHE A 20 -12.98 -3.38 17.53
CA PHE A 20 -12.42 -4.07 18.70
C PHE A 20 -11.43 -3.19 19.46
N THR A 21 -10.61 -2.41 18.77
CA THR A 21 -9.71 -1.44 19.41
C THR A 21 -10.51 -0.41 20.23
N ALA A 22 -11.58 0.14 19.66
CA ALA A 22 -12.42 1.11 20.38
C ALA A 22 -13.10 0.48 21.62
N LEU A 23 -13.60 -0.76 21.51
CA LEU A 23 -14.20 -1.48 22.63
C LEU A 23 -13.19 -1.76 23.74
N GLN A 24 -11.94 -2.08 23.41
CA GLN A 24 -10.88 -2.36 24.38
C GLN A 24 -10.35 -1.09 25.07
N THR A 25 -10.27 0.02 24.36
CA THR A 25 -9.65 1.26 24.83
C THR A 25 -10.64 2.27 25.39
N GLY A 26 -11.94 2.09 25.10
CA GLY A 26 -12.97 3.08 25.42
C GLY A 26 -12.93 4.32 24.53
N ALA A 27 -12.27 4.23 23.36
CA ALA A 27 -12.21 5.32 22.38
C ALA A 27 -13.58 5.56 21.73
N THR A 28 -13.85 6.80 21.32
CA THR A 28 -15.05 7.17 20.56
C THR A 28 -14.81 6.94 19.09
N LEU A 29 -15.41 5.90 18.50
CA LEU A 29 -15.26 5.60 17.10
C LEU A 29 -16.10 6.52 16.23
N LEU A 30 -15.46 7.29 15.34
CA LEU A 30 -16.12 8.13 14.35
C LEU A 30 -16.41 7.30 13.11
N CYS A 31 -17.67 6.94 12.89
CA CYS A 31 -18.09 6.07 11.80
C CYS A 31 -18.69 6.88 10.67
N ASP A 32 -18.23 6.62 9.45
CA ASP A 32 -18.87 7.07 8.23
C ASP A 32 -19.37 5.86 7.41
N ALA A 33 -20.53 5.98 6.80
CA ALA A 33 -21.16 4.90 6.04
C ALA A 33 -20.39 4.58 4.74
N ALA A 34 -19.86 5.61 4.12
CA ALA A 34 -19.03 5.52 2.92
C ALA A 34 -18.09 6.72 2.85
N PHE A 35 -16.84 6.49 2.56
CA PHE A 35 -15.87 7.57 2.46
C PHE A 35 -16.16 8.45 1.24
N ASP A 36 -16.33 9.75 1.50
CA ASP A 36 -16.33 10.81 0.50
C ASP A 36 -15.24 11.82 0.84
N PRO A 37 -14.35 12.18 -0.13
CA PRO A 37 -13.21 13.06 0.14
C PRO A 37 -13.55 14.43 0.75
N ILE A 38 -14.75 14.93 0.51
CA ILE A 38 -15.21 16.24 1.01
C ILE A 38 -15.97 16.07 2.33
N THR A 39 -17.10 15.37 2.26
CA THR A 39 -18.02 15.29 3.42
C THR A 39 -17.46 14.50 4.58
N THR A 40 -16.72 13.42 4.32
CA THR A 40 -16.05 12.66 5.38
C THR A 40 -14.95 13.49 6.04
N THR A 41 -14.13 14.23 5.25
CA THR A 41 -13.07 15.08 5.81
C THR A 41 -13.66 16.19 6.69
N GLU A 42 -14.73 16.85 6.24
CA GLU A 42 -15.45 17.87 7.04
C GLU A 42 -16.04 17.28 8.33
N PHE A 43 -16.64 16.09 8.25
CA PHE A 43 -17.15 15.38 9.43
C PHE A 43 -16.04 15.07 10.43
N LEU A 44 -14.95 14.48 10.00
CA LEU A 44 -13.83 14.11 10.86
C LEU A 44 -13.15 15.34 11.50
N SER A 45 -13.02 16.44 10.74
CA SER A 45 -12.52 17.72 11.24
C SER A 45 -13.42 18.29 12.33
N ARG A 46 -14.73 18.38 12.08
CA ARG A 46 -15.72 18.89 13.03
C ARG A 46 -15.77 18.07 14.32
N GLU A 47 -15.57 16.76 14.23
CA GLU A 47 -15.62 15.85 15.38
C GLU A 47 -14.27 15.74 16.11
N ASN A 48 -13.27 16.57 15.79
CA ASN A 48 -11.92 16.54 16.38
C ASN A 48 -11.29 15.14 16.33
N CYS A 49 -11.20 14.59 15.13
CA CYS A 49 -10.64 13.28 14.90
C CYS A 49 -9.17 13.25 15.32
N THR A 50 -8.78 12.26 16.13
CA THR A 50 -7.40 12.10 16.62
C THR A 50 -6.57 11.14 15.79
N HIS A 51 -7.22 10.23 15.08
CA HIS A 51 -6.59 9.22 14.23
C HIS A 51 -7.38 9.11 12.92
N PRO A 52 -7.19 10.04 11.97
CA PRO A 52 -7.83 9.96 10.67
C PRO A 52 -7.22 8.81 9.87
N GLY A 53 -7.88 7.67 9.90
CA GLY A 53 -7.43 6.49 9.15
C GLY A 53 -8.01 6.48 7.74
N ALA A 54 -7.71 5.54 6.88
CA ALA A 54 -6.67 4.56 7.06
C ALA A 54 -6.19 4.05 5.69
N GLY A 55 -5.04 4.47 5.27
CA GLY A 55 -4.39 4.05 4.03
C GLY A 55 -4.20 5.16 3.02
N THR A 56 -3.35 4.91 2.04
CA THR A 56 -2.85 5.90 1.08
C THR A 56 -3.94 6.78 0.43
N PRO A 57 -5.05 6.22 -0.12
CA PRO A 57 -6.05 7.06 -0.79
C PRO A 57 -6.74 8.05 0.15
N PHE A 58 -6.95 7.66 1.41
CA PHE A 58 -7.57 8.52 2.40
C PHE A 58 -6.63 9.66 2.82
N HIS A 59 -5.35 9.34 3.05
CA HIS A 59 -4.33 10.35 3.38
C HIS A 59 -4.15 11.37 2.25
N MET A 60 -4.17 10.93 0.99
CA MET A 60 -4.14 11.81 -0.17
C MET A 60 -5.37 12.73 -0.23
N ALA A 61 -6.57 12.21 0.10
CA ALA A 61 -7.79 13.02 0.15
C ALA A 61 -7.72 14.09 1.25
N TYR A 62 -7.20 13.74 2.43
CA TYR A 62 -7.02 14.71 3.52
C TYR A 62 -5.99 15.79 3.16
N LEU A 63 -4.88 15.43 2.52
CA LEU A 63 -3.91 16.41 2.01
C LEU A 63 -4.51 17.33 0.97
N ALA A 64 -5.27 16.78 0.02
CA ALA A 64 -5.95 17.59 -0.99
C ALA A 64 -6.97 18.57 -0.38
N ALA A 65 -7.68 18.16 0.69
CA ALA A 65 -8.58 19.03 1.41
C ALA A 65 -7.81 20.12 2.19
N GLN A 66 -6.70 19.78 2.86
CA GLN A 66 -5.85 20.73 3.58
C GLN A 66 -5.27 21.79 2.63
N ARG A 67 -4.78 21.36 1.47
CA ARG A 67 -4.20 22.25 0.46
C ARG A 67 -5.20 23.25 -0.14
N LYS A 68 -6.51 22.93 -0.11
CA LYS A 68 -7.58 23.88 -0.48
C LYS A 68 -7.85 24.93 0.60
N GLN A 69 -7.46 24.66 1.86
CA GLN A 69 -7.69 25.53 3.02
C GLN A 69 -6.43 25.65 3.87
N PRO A 70 -5.31 26.18 3.32
CA PRO A 70 -4.00 26.13 3.98
C PRO A 70 -3.94 26.90 5.31
N GLU A 71 -4.81 27.87 5.49
CA GLU A 71 -4.88 28.69 6.72
C GLU A 71 -5.62 27.99 7.87
N GLN A 72 -6.34 26.91 7.58
CA GLN A 72 -7.12 26.16 8.57
C GLN A 72 -6.50 24.80 8.80
N ILE A 73 -6.13 24.49 10.04
CA ILE A 73 -5.68 23.14 10.41
C ILE A 73 -6.92 22.24 10.48
N LEU A 74 -7.00 21.27 9.56
CA LEU A 74 -8.14 20.35 9.48
C LEU A 74 -8.30 19.44 10.71
N PHE A 75 -7.19 18.97 11.26
CA PHE A 75 -7.18 18.02 12.38
C PHE A 75 -6.33 18.56 13.53
N PRO A 76 -6.81 19.55 14.31
CA PRO A 76 -6.01 20.21 15.35
C PRO A 76 -5.59 19.26 16.49
N ASP A 77 -6.36 18.19 16.73
CA ASP A 77 -6.11 17.21 17.80
C ASP A 77 -5.48 15.91 17.27
N VAL A 78 -5.01 15.88 16.02
CA VAL A 78 -4.44 14.68 15.42
C VAL A 78 -3.22 14.20 16.18
N LYS A 79 -3.17 12.89 16.43
CA LYS A 79 -2.00 12.22 17.02
C LYS A 79 -1.14 11.54 15.96
N ASN A 80 -1.76 10.79 15.08
CA ASN A 80 -1.13 10.17 13.92
C ASN A 80 -2.19 9.79 12.88
N PHE A 81 -1.74 9.43 11.70
CA PHE A 81 -2.55 8.93 10.60
C PHE A 81 -2.30 7.43 10.44
N PRO A 82 -3.18 6.56 10.97
CA PRO A 82 -3.01 5.12 10.79
C PRO A 82 -2.99 4.76 9.30
N GLY A 83 -2.06 3.91 8.89
CA GLY A 83 -1.89 3.44 7.52
C GLY A 83 -1.91 1.92 7.43
N GLY A 84 -2.10 1.41 6.23
CA GLY A 84 -2.09 -0.01 5.92
C GLY A 84 -3.06 -0.37 4.80
N GLY A 85 -3.02 -1.62 4.36
CA GLY A 85 -3.93 -2.14 3.34
C GLY A 85 -3.64 -1.70 1.90
N ALA A 86 -2.82 -0.68 1.69
CA ALA A 86 -2.35 -0.24 0.37
C ALA A 86 -0.88 0.20 0.47
N PRO A 87 -0.10 0.10 -0.62
CA PRO A 87 1.26 0.61 -0.65
C PRO A 87 1.31 2.09 -0.26
N LYS A 88 2.31 2.45 0.53
CA LYS A 88 2.55 3.82 0.96
C LYS A 88 3.79 4.36 0.25
N PRO A 89 3.65 5.38 -0.63
CA PRO A 89 4.82 6.09 -1.15
C PRO A 89 5.59 6.76 -0.01
N PRO A 90 6.93 6.65 0.05
CA PRO A 90 7.72 7.22 1.15
C PRO A 90 7.52 8.73 1.36
N LEU A 91 7.34 9.49 0.27
CA LEU A 91 7.12 10.93 0.29
C LEU A 91 5.87 11.32 1.08
N LEU A 92 4.82 10.50 1.00
CA LEU A 92 3.50 10.79 1.57
C LEU A 92 3.55 10.98 3.10
N HIS A 93 4.41 10.23 3.81
CA HIS A 93 4.57 10.39 5.25
C HIS A 93 5.03 11.82 5.62
N GLY A 94 6.04 12.32 4.92
CA GLY A 94 6.59 13.67 5.15
C GLY A 94 5.57 14.77 4.86
N GLU A 95 4.82 14.65 3.77
CA GLU A 95 3.75 15.59 3.41
C GLU A 95 2.65 15.60 4.46
N VAL A 96 2.13 14.43 4.85
CA VAL A 96 1.08 14.32 5.89
C VAL A 96 1.57 14.91 7.20
N LYS A 97 2.79 14.60 7.64
CA LYS A 97 3.35 15.14 8.88
C LYS A 97 3.50 16.66 8.84
N SER A 98 3.99 17.21 7.73
CA SER A 98 4.25 18.66 7.62
C SER A 98 2.98 19.50 7.44
N GLU A 99 1.99 18.98 6.71
CA GLU A 99 0.78 19.75 6.34
C GLU A 99 -0.40 19.48 7.26
N LEU A 100 -0.53 18.25 7.80
CA LEU A 100 -1.66 17.83 8.64
C LEU A 100 -1.28 17.61 10.11
N GLY A 101 0.00 17.45 10.42
CA GLY A 101 0.51 17.37 11.79
C GLY A 101 0.58 15.96 12.39
N GLY A 102 0.60 15.89 13.70
CA GLY A 102 0.80 14.65 14.46
C GLY A 102 2.17 14.01 14.22
N SER A 103 2.25 12.68 14.37
CA SER A 103 3.46 11.90 14.04
C SER A 103 3.54 11.53 12.54
N GLY A 104 2.66 12.07 11.69
CA GLY A 104 2.53 11.64 10.31
C GLY A 104 1.88 10.26 10.19
N ILE A 105 2.21 9.52 9.13
CA ILE A 105 1.63 8.20 8.88
C ILE A 105 2.33 7.15 9.73
N VAL A 106 1.55 6.41 10.51
CA VAL A 106 1.97 5.23 11.25
C VAL A 106 1.29 4.02 10.63
N SER A 107 2.02 3.30 9.80
CA SER A 107 1.47 2.19 9.04
C SER A 107 1.79 0.82 9.64
N GLY A 108 0.95 -0.15 9.27
CA GLY A 108 1.16 -1.54 9.54
C GLY A 108 0.76 -2.40 8.36
N TRP A 109 1.20 -3.64 8.39
CA TRP A 109 0.91 -4.63 7.37
C TRP A 109 0.19 -5.84 7.96
N GLY A 110 -0.69 -6.41 7.18
CA GLY A 110 -1.43 -7.62 7.49
C GLY A 110 -2.43 -7.95 6.39
N LEU A 111 -3.13 -9.06 6.56
CA LEU A 111 -4.11 -9.59 5.62
C LEU A 111 -5.42 -9.88 6.36
N THR A 112 -6.47 -10.26 5.64
CA THR A 112 -7.71 -10.73 6.27
C THR A 112 -7.45 -12.00 7.08
N GLU A 113 -6.63 -12.87 6.56
CA GLU A 113 -6.21 -14.14 7.15
C GLU A 113 -5.31 -13.96 8.39
N ALA A 114 -4.58 -12.85 8.46
CA ALA A 114 -3.64 -12.51 9.53
C ALA A 114 -3.62 -11.00 9.78
N PRO A 115 -4.63 -10.45 10.52
CA PRO A 115 -4.75 -9.02 10.73
C PRO A 115 -3.59 -8.46 11.56
N ILE A 116 -3.05 -7.33 11.12
CA ILE A 116 -2.00 -6.57 11.81
C ILE A 116 -0.83 -7.46 12.26
N LEU A 117 -0.08 -7.96 11.28
CA LEU A 117 1.16 -8.71 11.55
C LEU A 117 2.27 -7.78 12.02
N THR A 118 2.32 -6.56 11.46
CA THR A 118 3.28 -5.52 11.86
C THR A 118 2.59 -4.19 12.12
N MET A 119 3.22 -3.34 12.91
CA MET A 119 2.79 -1.96 13.15
C MET A 119 3.98 -1.08 13.50
N GLY A 120 4.02 0.14 12.95
CA GLY A 120 4.90 1.20 13.39
C GLY A 120 4.46 1.77 14.74
N ALA A 121 5.38 2.39 15.44
CA ALA A 121 5.10 3.19 16.64
C ALA A 121 5.24 4.68 16.31
N SER A 122 4.38 5.54 16.85
CA SER A 122 4.46 6.99 16.64
C SER A 122 5.78 7.62 17.15
N THR A 123 6.56 6.85 17.90
CA THR A 123 7.90 7.21 18.40
C THR A 123 9.03 6.69 17.50
N ASP A 124 8.72 5.94 16.45
CA ASP A 124 9.75 5.48 15.50
C ASP A 124 10.34 6.66 14.72
N PRO A 125 11.59 6.56 14.28
CA PRO A 125 12.20 7.58 13.41
C PRO A 125 11.39 7.78 12.12
N ASP A 126 11.33 9.03 11.64
CA ASP A 126 10.59 9.38 10.41
C ASP A 126 11.05 8.56 9.19
N GLU A 127 12.35 8.25 9.10
CA GLU A 127 12.90 7.36 8.07
C GLU A 127 12.20 5.99 8.09
N LYS A 128 12.00 5.41 9.28
CA LYS A 128 11.31 4.12 9.43
C LYS A 128 9.81 4.24 9.17
N LEU A 129 9.18 5.31 9.67
CA LEU A 129 7.75 5.56 9.42
C LEU A 129 7.44 5.80 7.94
N SER A 130 8.37 6.40 7.19
CA SER A 130 8.18 6.66 5.75
C SER A 130 8.38 5.41 4.89
N THR A 131 9.32 4.53 5.24
CA THR A 131 9.80 3.47 4.34
C THR A 131 9.39 2.06 4.77
N THR A 132 8.85 1.86 5.99
CA THR A 132 8.52 0.53 6.51
C THR A 132 7.07 0.41 6.95
N GLU A 133 6.62 -0.82 7.15
CA GLU A 133 5.33 -1.17 7.74
C GLU A 133 5.46 -1.55 9.24
N GLY A 134 6.48 -1.00 9.90
CA GLY A 134 6.74 -1.24 11.32
C GLY A 134 7.40 -2.59 11.62
N LYS A 135 7.27 -3.03 12.87
CA LYS A 135 7.82 -4.29 13.40
C LYS A 135 6.73 -5.30 13.70
N ALA A 136 7.13 -6.56 13.80
CA ALA A 136 6.22 -7.64 14.21
C ALA A 136 5.52 -7.32 15.52
N MET A 137 4.20 -7.55 15.55
CA MET A 137 3.40 -7.41 16.77
C MET A 137 3.77 -8.48 17.80
N PRO A 138 3.50 -8.25 19.10
CA PRO A 138 3.77 -9.24 20.14
C PRO A 138 3.16 -10.61 19.80
N GLY A 139 3.99 -11.65 19.85
CA GLY A 139 3.60 -13.04 19.54
C GLY A 139 3.57 -13.38 18.05
N VAL A 140 3.90 -12.44 17.16
CA VAL A 140 4.05 -12.69 15.74
C VAL A 140 5.49 -13.12 15.44
N GLU A 141 5.62 -14.26 14.76
CA GLU A 141 6.87 -14.74 14.17
C GLU A 141 6.84 -14.48 12.67
N LEU A 142 7.82 -13.74 12.17
CA LEU A 142 7.97 -13.43 10.74
C LEU A 142 9.29 -13.98 10.21
N ILE A 143 9.21 -14.60 9.04
CA ILE A 143 10.37 -15.02 8.25
C ILE A 143 10.20 -14.56 6.80
N ALA A 144 11.31 -14.41 6.08
CA ALA A 144 11.31 -14.22 4.65
C ALA A 144 11.95 -15.44 3.97
N ILE A 145 11.30 -16.00 2.96
CA ILE A 145 11.78 -17.19 2.23
C ILE A 145 12.11 -16.79 0.80
N GLN A 146 13.34 -16.99 0.39
CA GLN A 146 13.82 -16.71 -0.96
C GLN A 146 13.21 -17.67 -1.99
N SER A 147 13.34 -17.33 -3.28
CA SER A 147 12.78 -18.13 -4.38
C SER A 147 13.37 -19.54 -4.50
N ASP A 148 14.55 -19.76 -3.95
CA ASP A 148 15.19 -21.09 -3.85
C ASP A 148 14.76 -21.90 -2.62
N GLY A 149 13.83 -21.36 -1.81
CA GLY A 149 13.33 -21.99 -0.60
C GLY A 149 14.19 -21.77 0.65
N GLN A 150 15.28 -21.01 0.56
CA GLN A 150 16.14 -20.75 1.71
C GLN A 150 15.61 -19.58 2.55
N LEU A 151 15.92 -19.59 3.83
CA LEU A 151 15.64 -18.49 4.74
C LEU A 151 16.50 -17.27 4.36
N ALA A 152 15.87 -16.16 4.07
CA ALA A 152 16.53 -14.89 3.80
C ALA A 152 17.22 -14.35 5.06
N ARG A 153 18.39 -13.74 4.88
CA ARG A 153 19.08 -13.00 5.95
C ARG A 153 18.44 -11.62 6.11
N ALA A 154 18.73 -10.99 7.24
CA ALA A 154 18.31 -9.61 7.45
C ALA A 154 18.78 -8.69 6.30
N GLY A 155 17.85 -7.99 5.68
CA GLY A 155 18.10 -7.14 4.52
C GLY A 155 17.95 -7.82 3.15
N GLU A 156 17.72 -9.14 3.10
CA GLU A 156 17.46 -9.87 1.86
C GLU A 156 15.94 -10.02 1.64
N GLU A 157 15.53 -9.97 0.37
CA GLU A 157 14.13 -10.12 -0.01
C GLU A 157 13.71 -11.60 -0.02
N GLY A 158 12.47 -11.84 0.37
CA GLY A 158 11.81 -13.12 0.24
C GLY A 158 10.30 -13.01 0.40
N GLU A 159 9.59 -14.13 0.18
CA GLU A 159 8.18 -14.23 0.56
C GLU A 159 8.07 -14.15 2.08
N LEU A 160 7.32 -13.16 2.57
CA LEU A 160 7.04 -13.04 3.98
C LEU A 160 6.07 -14.14 4.41
N ARG A 161 6.45 -14.89 5.45
CA ARG A 161 5.60 -15.92 6.07
C ARG A 161 5.46 -15.65 7.54
N ALA A 162 4.29 -15.99 8.08
CA ALA A 162 3.92 -15.61 9.43
C ALA A 162 3.35 -16.77 10.25
N LYS A 163 3.70 -16.78 11.54
CA LYS A 163 2.91 -17.42 12.60
C LYS A 163 2.46 -16.35 13.57
N ALA A 164 1.18 -16.38 13.95
CA ALA A 164 0.63 -15.34 14.79
C ALA A 164 -0.58 -15.83 15.57
N PRO A 165 -0.83 -15.33 16.79
CA PRO A 165 -2.02 -15.71 17.57
C PRO A 165 -3.33 -15.30 16.87
N GLN A 166 -3.31 -14.26 16.05
CA GLN A 166 -4.45 -13.76 15.27
C GLN A 166 -4.59 -14.41 13.88
N LEU A 167 -3.73 -15.37 13.53
CA LEU A 167 -3.84 -16.09 12.27
C LEU A 167 -5.14 -16.88 12.20
N MET A 168 -5.79 -16.88 11.04
CA MET A 168 -6.98 -17.70 10.80
C MET A 168 -6.71 -19.18 11.10
N LEU A 169 -7.74 -19.92 11.47
CA LEU A 169 -7.65 -21.37 11.70
C LEU A 169 -7.60 -22.17 10.40
N GLY A 170 -8.07 -21.59 9.30
CA GLY A 170 -8.13 -22.17 7.97
C GLY A 170 -9.21 -21.52 7.11
N TYR A 171 -9.22 -21.84 5.83
CA TYR A 171 -10.26 -21.42 4.91
C TYR A 171 -11.53 -22.28 5.08
N LEU A 172 -12.69 -21.77 4.66
CA LEU A 172 -13.92 -22.57 4.61
C LEU A 172 -13.79 -23.76 3.67
N ASP A 173 -13.07 -23.59 2.57
CA ASP A 173 -12.62 -24.65 1.69
C ASP A 173 -11.23 -25.11 2.16
N SER A 174 -11.20 -26.21 2.90
CA SER A 174 -9.97 -26.75 3.49
C SER A 174 -8.94 -27.26 2.47
N GLU A 175 -9.32 -27.44 1.20
CA GLU A 175 -8.36 -27.80 0.15
C GLU A 175 -7.34 -26.66 -0.10
N LEU A 176 -7.75 -25.41 0.16
CA LEU A 176 -6.89 -24.23 0.03
C LEU A 176 -5.81 -24.15 1.13
N ASP A 177 -6.00 -24.83 2.24
CA ASP A 177 -5.05 -24.77 3.37
C ASP A 177 -3.71 -25.45 3.04
N ALA A 178 -3.71 -26.45 2.18
CA ALA A 178 -2.48 -27.14 1.77
C ALA A 178 -1.47 -26.20 1.08
N ASP A 179 -1.97 -25.22 0.32
CA ASP A 179 -1.13 -24.21 -0.33
C ASP A 179 -0.89 -22.98 0.55
N ALA A 180 -1.79 -22.71 1.50
CA ALA A 180 -1.73 -21.55 2.37
C ALA A 180 -0.68 -21.66 3.49
N PHE A 181 -0.40 -22.88 3.95
CA PHE A 181 0.57 -23.12 5.02
C PHE A 181 1.76 -23.92 4.51
N ASP A 182 2.93 -23.64 5.04
CA ASP A 182 4.11 -24.47 4.78
C ASP A 182 4.20 -25.65 5.78
N GLU A 183 5.16 -26.54 5.55
CA GLU A 183 5.39 -27.74 6.37
C GLU A 183 5.72 -27.43 7.84
N ASN A 184 6.20 -26.20 8.12
CA ASN A 184 6.51 -25.74 9.45
C ASN A 184 5.33 -24.98 10.09
N GLY A 185 4.18 -24.86 9.38
CA GLY A 185 2.99 -24.18 9.84
C GLY A 185 3.04 -22.65 9.74
N TYR A 186 3.94 -22.09 8.94
CA TYR A 186 3.90 -20.68 8.58
C TYR A 186 2.89 -20.43 7.48
N PHE A 187 2.06 -19.42 7.66
CA PHE A 187 1.16 -18.93 6.62
C PHE A 187 1.94 -18.22 5.53
N ARG A 188 1.71 -18.62 4.28
CA ARG A 188 2.28 -18.01 3.07
C ARG A 188 1.47 -16.78 2.71
N THR A 189 2.01 -15.59 2.95
CA THR A 189 1.25 -14.34 2.75
C THR A 189 1.11 -13.97 1.27
N GLY A 190 1.98 -14.49 0.43
CA GLY A 190 2.12 -14.08 -0.98
C GLY A 190 2.66 -12.67 -1.14
N ASP A 191 3.01 -11.97 -0.06
CA ASP A 191 3.65 -10.68 -0.10
C ASP A 191 5.18 -10.85 -0.06
N LEU A 192 5.88 -10.11 -0.92
CA LEU A 192 7.34 -10.02 -0.92
C LEU A 192 7.79 -8.89 -0.02
N GLY A 193 8.89 -9.09 0.67
CA GLY A 193 9.44 -8.06 1.53
C GLY A 193 10.79 -8.39 2.12
N VAL A 194 11.29 -7.41 2.85
CA VAL A 194 12.57 -7.44 3.53
C VAL A 194 12.33 -7.22 5.02
N ILE A 195 12.96 -8.03 5.86
CA ILE A 195 13.06 -7.78 7.31
C ILE A 195 14.46 -7.24 7.56
N ASP A 196 14.56 -5.98 8.01
CA ASP A 196 15.86 -5.38 8.25
C ASP A 196 16.49 -5.88 9.57
N LYS A 197 17.75 -5.48 9.82
CA LYS A 197 18.50 -5.87 11.03
C LYS A 197 17.86 -5.40 12.35
N ASP A 198 17.02 -4.38 12.29
CA ASP A 198 16.34 -3.80 13.44
C ASP A 198 14.90 -4.38 13.60
N GLY A 199 14.50 -5.30 12.71
CA GLY A 199 13.21 -5.99 12.69
C GLY A 199 12.08 -5.23 12.01
N TYR A 200 12.38 -4.14 11.29
CA TYR A 200 11.37 -3.44 10.50
C TYR A 200 11.12 -4.17 9.18
N VAL A 201 9.86 -4.17 8.77
CA VAL A 201 9.40 -4.83 7.55
C VAL A 201 9.16 -3.81 6.45
N VAL A 202 9.76 -4.06 5.29
CA VAL A 202 9.51 -3.32 4.04
C VAL A 202 8.79 -4.25 3.09
N ILE A 203 7.61 -3.86 2.62
CA ILE A 203 6.87 -4.62 1.59
C ILE A 203 7.39 -4.17 0.23
N SER A 204 7.99 -5.09 -0.52
CA SER A 204 8.56 -4.83 -1.85
C SER A 204 7.63 -5.22 -3.00
N GLY A 205 6.56 -5.98 -2.74
CA GLY A 205 5.59 -6.36 -3.76
C GLY A 205 4.71 -7.53 -3.36
N ARG A 206 4.11 -8.15 -4.39
CA ARG A 206 3.34 -9.40 -4.26
C ARG A 206 3.82 -10.41 -5.27
N LEU A 207 3.89 -11.67 -4.88
CA LEU A 207 4.28 -12.76 -5.78
C LEU A 207 3.46 -12.76 -7.07
N LYS A 208 2.14 -12.56 -6.97
CA LYS A 208 1.22 -12.53 -8.13
C LYS A 208 1.29 -11.27 -8.99
N ASP A 209 1.95 -10.22 -8.50
CA ASP A 209 2.10 -8.93 -9.20
C ASP A 209 3.52 -8.74 -9.76
N VAL A 210 4.41 -9.71 -9.54
CA VAL A 210 5.73 -9.76 -10.19
C VAL A 210 5.51 -9.94 -11.69
N ILE A 211 6.14 -9.09 -12.47
CA ILE A 211 6.09 -9.16 -13.94
C ILE A 211 7.30 -9.97 -14.42
N ILE A 212 7.04 -11.05 -15.16
CA ILE A 212 8.10 -11.96 -15.61
C ILE A 212 8.42 -11.63 -17.06
N ARG A 213 9.48 -10.84 -17.27
CA ARG A 213 9.93 -10.41 -18.57
C ARG A 213 11.26 -11.04 -18.94
N HIS A 214 11.34 -11.79 -20.05
CA HIS A 214 12.50 -12.56 -20.45
C HIS A 214 13.07 -13.48 -19.33
N GLY A 215 12.20 -13.97 -18.44
CA GLY A 215 12.60 -14.76 -17.28
C GLY A 215 13.15 -13.95 -16.10
N GLU A 216 13.19 -12.65 -16.20
CA GLU A 216 13.58 -11.75 -15.09
C GLU A 216 12.36 -11.19 -14.36
N ASN A 217 12.45 -11.14 -13.05
CA ASN A 217 11.40 -10.60 -12.18
C ASN A 217 11.51 -9.09 -12.09
N ILE A 218 10.39 -8.39 -12.37
CA ILE A 218 10.23 -6.94 -12.24
C ILE A 218 9.21 -6.70 -11.13
N SER A 219 9.60 -5.92 -10.12
CA SER A 219 8.69 -5.45 -9.09
C SER A 219 7.84 -4.32 -9.63
N ALA A 220 6.53 -4.56 -9.79
CA ALA A 220 5.59 -3.51 -10.16
C ALA A 220 5.63 -2.35 -9.17
N LYS A 221 5.79 -2.66 -7.86
CA LYS A 221 5.85 -1.65 -6.81
C LYS A 221 7.06 -0.72 -6.92
N GLU A 222 8.25 -1.26 -7.26
CA GLU A 222 9.46 -0.45 -7.45
C GLU A 222 9.23 0.64 -8.52
N VAL A 223 8.60 0.26 -9.63
CA VAL A 223 8.26 1.19 -10.71
C VAL A 223 7.18 2.18 -10.28
N GLU A 224 6.14 1.70 -9.58
CA GLU A 224 5.06 2.54 -9.04
C GLU A 224 5.60 3.60 -8.07
N ASP A 225 6.48 3.23 -7.15
CA ASP A 225 7.05 4.13 -6.15
C ASP A 225 7.88 5.26 -6.80
N LEU A 226 8.59 4.96 -7.89
CA LEU A 226 9.34 5.97 -8.64
C LEU A 226 8.39 6.89 -9.42
N LEU A 227 7.45 6.33 -10.17
CA LEU A 227 6.51 7.12 -10.97
C LEU A 227 5.63 8.02 -10.12
N PHE A 228 5.24 7.57 -8.93
CA PHE A 228 4.44 8.37 -8.01
C PHE A 228 5.15 9.65 -7.54
N GLN A 229 6.48 9.71 -7.59
CA GLN A 229 7.26 10.91 -7.24
C GLN A 229 7.30 11.94 -8.38
N HIS A 230 6.85 11.57 -9.58
CA HIS A 230 6.86 12.50 -10.72
C HIS A 230 5.76 13.57 -10.58
N PRO A 231 6.08 14.88 -10.75
CA PRO A 231 5.13 15.98 -10.51
C PRO A 231 3.83 15.93 -11.33
N ALA A 232 3.85 15.30 -12.51
CA ALA A 232 2.66 15.15 -13.35
C ALA A 232 1.77 13.96 -12.96
N VAL A 233 2.25 13.04 -12.11
CA VAL A 233 1.53 11.81 -11.75
C VAL A 233 0.68 12.04 -10.50
N GLN A 234 -0.62 11.79 -10.62
CA GLN A 234 -1.55 11.80 -9.51
C GLN A 234 -1.66 10.42 -8.87
N ASP A 235 -1.76 9.37 -9.69
CA ASP A 235 -1.88 7.99 -9.24
C ASP A 235 -1.28 7.05 -10.29
N VAL A 236 -0.84 5.86 -9.88
CA VAL A 236 -0.14 4.93 -10.75
C VAL A 236 -0.43 3.48 -10.39
N ALA A 237 -0.51 2.64 -11.42
CA ALA A 237 -0.49 1.19 -11.31
C ALA A 237 0.40 0.61 -12.41
N VAL A 238 1.24 -0.36 -12.08
CA VAL A 238 2.05 -1.09 -13.04
C VAL A 238 1.56 -2.54 -13.11
N ILE A 239 1.30 -3.00 -14.33
CA ILE A 239 0.75 -4.33 -14.60
C ILE A 239 1.60 -5.09 -15.62
N GLY A 240 1.66 -6.42 -15.45
CA GLY A 240 2.17 -7.32 -16.48
C GLY A 240 1.07 -7.66 -17.47
N LEU A 241 1.33 -7.44 -18.75
CA LEU A 241 0.48 -7.87 -19.86
C LEU A 241 1.19 -8.95 -20.66
N SER A 242 0.44 -9.95 -21.13
CA SER A 242 1.01 -11.03 -21.94
C SER A 242 1.69 -10.48 -23.20
N ASP A 243 2.86 -11.02 -23.52
CA ASP A 243 3.66 -10.66 -24.67
C ASP A 243 4.32 -11.91 -25.28
N GLU A 244 4.15 -12.11 -26.59
CA GLU A 244 4.63 -13.32 -27.29
C GLU A 244 6.15 -13.47 -27.29
N VAL A 245 6.90 -12.38 -27.16
CA VAL A 245 8.38 -12.38 -27.24
C VAL A 245 9.02 -12.38 -25.86
N THR A 246 8.45 -11.62 -24.93
CA THR A 246 9.06 -11.41 -23.60
C THR A 246 8.41 -12.26 -22.49
N GLY A 247 7.31 -12.96 -22.79
CA GLY A 247 6.43 -13.62 -21.83
C GLY A 247 5.42 -12.59 -21.28
N GLU A 248 5.90 -11.63 -20.53
CA GLU A 248 5.13 -10.44 -20.14
C GLU A 248 5.87 -9.16 -20.52
N ARG A 249 5.11 -8.08 -20.73
CA ARG A 249 5.61 -6.71 -20.83
C ARG A 249 5.08 -5.88 -19.69
N ALA A 250 5.86 -4.94 -19.21
CA ALA A 250 5.42 -4.00 -18.19
C ALA A 250 4.62 -2.85 -18.82
N CYS A 251 3.44 -2.59 -18.28
CA CYS A 251 2.58 -1.48 -18.66
C CYS A 251 2.35 -0.57 -17.45
N ALA A 252 2.78 0.68 -17.54
CA ALA A 252 2.45 1.72 -16.59
C ALA A 252 1.09 2.33 -16.95
N VAL A 253 0.19 2.39 -15.98
CA VAL A 253 -1.12 3.05 -16.11
C VAL A 253 -1.12 4.22 -15.14
N LEU A 254 -1.30 5.44 -15.65
CA LEU A 254 -1.20 6.68 -14.87
C LEU A 254 -2.50 7.47 -14.91
N SER A 255 -2.80 8.17 -13.83
CA SER A 255 -3.64 9.37 -13.86
C SER A 255 -2.78 10.60 -13.58
N THR A 256 -3.16 11.74 -14.16
CA THR A 256 -2.36 12.97 -14.11
C THR A 256 -2.97 13.99 -13.17
N ASN A 257 -2.12 14.80 -12.55
CA ASN A 257 -2.55 15.94 -11.75
C ASN A 257 -3.33 16.95 -12.59
N GLU A 258 -4.37 17.54 -12.01
CA GLU A 258 -5.20 18.52 -12.69
C GLU A 258 -4.36 19.71 -13.21
N GLY A 259 -4.58 20.06 -14.48
CA GLY A 259 -3.83 21.14 -15.14
C GLY A 259 -2.43 20.81 -15.61
N THR A 260 -1.98 19.56 -15.47
CA THR A 260 -0.69 19.09 -16.00
C THR A 260 -0.87 18.31 -17.29
N ALA A 261 0.12 18.40 -18.21
CA ALA A 261 0.15 17.56 -19.39
C ALA A 261 0.47 16.11 -19.00
N PRO A 262 -0.18 15.10 -19.61
CA PRO A 262 0.20 13.70 -19.43
C PRO A 262 1.63 13.45 -19.88
N LEU A 263 2.34 12.55 -19.16
CA LEU A 263 3.64 12.07 -19.62
C LEU A 263 3.53 11.34 -20.96
N THR A 264 4.50 11.56 -21.82
CA THR A 264 4.76 10.68 -22.93
C THR A 264 5.56 9.47 -22.50
N ILE A 265 5.54 8.40 -23.31
CA ILE A 265 6.31 7.19 -23.00
C ILE A 265 7.82 7.47 -22.96
N GLU A 266 8.32 8.38 -23.79
CA GLU A 266 9.75 8.74 -23.81
C GLU A 266 10.16 9.54 -22.57
N GLU A 267 9.31 10.46 -22.12
CA GLU A 267 9.54 11.20 -20.87
C GLU A 267 9.52 10.25 -19.66
N MET A 268 8.58 9.32 -19.62
CA MET A 268 8.52 8.30 -18.56
C MET A 268 9.79 7.44 -18.52
N LYS A 269 10.26 6.95 -19.68
CA LYS A 269 11.47 6.14 -19.78
C LYS A 269 12.70 6.92 -19.32
N THR A 270 12.83 8.17 -19.78
CA THR A 270 13.93 9.05 -19.38
C THR A 270 13.95 9.29 -17.87
N TYR A 271 12.78 9.62 -17.30
CA TYR A 271 12.64 9.83 -15.86
C TYR A 271 13.03 8.60 -15.05
N LEU A 272 12.57 7.41 -15.45
CA LEU A 272 12.88 6.16 -14.73
C LEU A 272 14.36 5.75 -14.86
N ASP A 273 14.99 5.98 -16.03
CA ASP A 273 16.43 5.73 -16.23
C ASP A 273 17.27 6.70 -15.35
N GLU A 274 16.90 7.98 -15.30
CA GLU A 274 17.54 8.99 -14.43
C GLU A 274 17.33 8.70 -12.93
N ALA A 275 16.18 8.14 -12.55
CA ALA A 275 15.91 7.69 -11.20
C ALA A 275 16.67 6.41 -10.81
N GLY A 276 17.43 5.82 -11.74
CA GLY A 276 18.29 4.65 -11.50
C GLY A 276 17.56 3.31 -11.61
N LEU A 277 16.35 3.26 -12.16
CA LEU A 277 15.65 2.01 -12.39
C LEU A 277 16.41 1.16 -13.41
N ARG A 278 16.51 -0.15 -13.14
CA ARG A 278 17.13 -1.09 -14.09
C ARG A 278 16.43 -1.03 -15.44
N ARG A 279 17.17 -0.95 -16.54
CA ARG A 279 16.60 -0.80 -17.89
C ARG A 279 15.59 -1.87 -18.29
N ASN A 280 15.79 -3.10 -17.82
CA ASN A 280 14.86 -4.20 -18.05
C ASN A 280 13.54 -4.07 -17.25
N ALA A 281 13.50 -3.22 -16.24
CA ALA A 281 12.31 -2.95 -15.43
C ALA A 281 11.51 -1.73 -15.95
N ILE A 282 12.07 -0.93 -16.84
CA ILE A 282 11.37 0.23 -17.43
C ILE A 282 10.19 -0.26 -18.27
N PRO A 283 8.97 0.24 -18.02
CA PRO A 283 7.79 -0.16 -18.78
C PRO A 283 7.91 0.15 -20.28
N GLU A 284 7.46 -0.79 -21.09
CA GLU A 284 7.41 -0.61 -22.55
C GLU A 284 6.15 0.10 -23.03
N GLN A 285 5.10 0.04 -22.19
CA GLN A 285 3.78 0.59 -22.50
C GLN A 285 3.38 1.60 -21.43
N LEU A 286 2.74 2.68 -21.88
CA LEU A 286 2.16 3.71 -21.02
C LEU A 286 0.71 3.95 -21.44
N GLU A 287 -0.18 3.90 -20.46
CA GLU A 287 -1.60 4.21 -20.62
C GLU A 287 -1.99 5.34 -19.67
N ILE A 288 -2.75 6.28 -20.16
CA ILE A 288 -3.27 7.40 -19.37
C ILE A 288 -4.78 7.23 -19.22
N ILE A 289 -5.26 7.31 -17.98
CA ILE A 289 -6.68 7.20 -17.66
C ILE A 289 -7.08 8.31 -16.66
N ASP A 290 -8.36 8.59 -16.59
CA ASP A 290 -8.87 9.63 -15.68
C ASP A 290 -8.67 9.25 -14.19
N SER A 291 -8.84 7.98 -13.85
CA SER A 291 -8.65 7.49 -12.47
C SER A 291 -8.29 6.01 -12.43
N ILE A 292 -7.40 5.64 -11.54
CA ILE A 292 -7.03 4.24 -11.29
C ILE A 292 -8.19 3.53 -10.56
N PRO A 293 -8.69 2.38 -11.09
CA PRO A 293 -9.80 1.66 -10.49
C PRO A 293 -9.44 1.07 -9.13
N ARG A 294 -10.31 1.31 -8.14
CA ARG A 294 -10.12 0.83 -6.76
C ARG A 294 -11.38 0.12 -6.27
N ASN A 295 -11.19 -0.84 -5.38
CA ASN A 295 -12.28 -1.45 -4.66
C ASN A 295 -12.77 -0.54 -3.51
N PRO A 296 -13.90 -0.85 -2.83
CA PRO A 296 -14.41 -0.04 -1.72
C PRO A 296 -13.45 0.15 -0.53
N SER A 297 -12.42 -0.69 -0.39
CA SER A 297 -11.38 -0.53 0.63
C SER A 297 -10.19 0.33 0.15
N GLY A 298 -10.27 0.93 -1.04
CA GLY A 298 -9.23 1.79 -1.60
C GLY A 298 -8.08 1.04 -2.30
N LYS A 299 -8.12 -0.29 -2.40
CA LYS A 299 -7.06 -1.08 -3.08
C LYS A 299 -7.22 -1.00 -4.59
N ILE A 300 -6.11 -0.80 -5.30
CA ILE A 300 -6.07 -0.84 -6.77
C ILE A 300 -6.50 -2.21 -7.28
N THR A 301 -7.41 -2.20 -8.27
CA THR A 301 -7.94 -3.42 -8.88
C THR A 301 -7.19 -3.71 -10.18
N LYS A 302 -5.94 -4.22 -10.06
CA LYS A 302 -5.05 -4.51 -11.21
C LYS A 302 -5.67 -5.48 -12.23
N THR A 303 -6.56 -6.37 -11.82
CA THR A 303 -7.27 -7.27 -12.73
C THR A 303 -8.15 -6.52 -13.72
N VAL A 304 -8.82 -5.45 -13.30
CA VAL A 304 -9.62 -4.58 -14.18
C VAL A 304 -8.72 -3.92 -15.23
N LEU A 305 -7.56 -3.41 -14.80
CA LEU A 305 -6.59 -2.79 -15.73
C LEU A 305 -6.02 -3.83 -16.71
N LYS A 306 -5.66 -5.03 -16.24
CA LYS A 306 -5.19 -6.11 -17.11
C LYS A 306 -6.24 -6.45 -18.18
N ASP A 307 -7.51 -6.57 -17.79
CA ASP A 307 -8.61 -6.86 -18.72
C ASP A 307 -8.84 -5.72 -19.72
N GLN A 308 -8.71 -4.47 -19.28
CA GLN A 308 -8.88 -3.30 -20.14
C GLN A 308 -7.78 -3.19 -21.20
N PHE A 309 -6.53 -3.46 -20.84
CA PHE A 309 -5.37 -3.22 -21.70
C PHE A 309 -4.75 -4.49 -22.32
N LYS A 310 -5.30 -5.69 -22.07
CA LYS A 310 -4.77 -6.94 -22.68
C LYS A 310 -4.72 -6.95 -24.20
N ASN A 311 -5.62 -6.20 -24.86
CA ASN A 311 -5.74 -6.12 -26.32
C ASN A 311 -5.39 -4.71 -26.85
N SER A 312 -4.73 -3.85 -26.05
CA SER A 312 -4.32 -2.52 -26.52
C SER A 312 -3.28 -2.64 -27.64
N ASP A 313 -3.37 -1.74 -28.64
CA ASP A 313 -2.45 -1.69 -29.77
C ASP A 313 -1.03 -1.29 -29.31
N PHE A 314 -0.28 -2.26 -28.81
CA PHE A 314 1.11 -2.09 -28.48
C PHE A 314 1.98 -2.26 -29.73
N LYS A 315 2.61 -1.17 -30.17
CA LYS A 315 3.63 -1.20 -31.24
C LYS A 315 5.01 -1.09 -30.57
N ARG A 316 5.85 -2.10 -30.79
CA ARG A 316 7.26 -2.09 -30.38
C ARG A 316 8.07 -1.03 -31.09
#